data_8d71263ad1e0fad3ddcf4fa175af679c
#
_entry.id   8d71263ad1e0fad3ddcf4fa175af679c
#
_cell.length_a   1.000
_cell.length_b   1.000
_cell.length_c   1.000
_cell.angle_alpha   90.00
_cell.angle_beta   90.00
_cell.angle_gamma   90.00
#
_symmetry.space_group_name_H-M   'P 1'
#
loop_
_entity.id
_entity.type
_entity.pdbx_description
1 polymer ?
#
loop_
_entity_poly.entity_id
_entity_poly.type
_entity_poly.pdbx_seq_one_letter_code
_entity_poly.pdbx_strand_id
1 'polypeptide(L)'
;MNSFWLDSLENKNKFNKLEKDISTDVCIVGAGIFGLTCGYYLTKQGYNVVLLEKEKEIACKTTGHTTAKITSQHNLIYKYLIDSLGESMAKKYLYANQDAIENIAKIIEEEKIDCDFERQDSYVYTNNLDELEKIKLENEAVNSLGFESKFVTSTPLPFDVLGAIKFPNQAEFNPMKYAYGLAKCITSSGSSVIGGSGDAGSVGSASAEDGIVENSTGGDSSVGAGSTKDGSVGADIVENDSSNASSEESNNDSHPFSSNSTEPNNSFSINSTGPINSFTESSDKNINSFKGAKGAGEIYTDTLVQNIKKENNEFITSCKDYVVRSKYVILASHYPFIDRLGYYFLKMYQSTSYVIAVDIGDKAFDGMYINSEQPTFSYRFVNGSNGKRLLLVGRCRS
;
A
#
# COMPACT_ATOMS: atom_id res chain seq x y z
N MET A 1 15.72 -7.72 10.35
CA MET A 1 15.23 -6.35 10.62
C MET A 1 13.73 -6.37 10.42
N ASN A 2 12.96 -6.04 11.44
CA ASN A 2 11.51 -5.97 11.32
C ASN A 2 11.13 -4.60 10.76
N SER A 3 10.00 -4.53 10.05
CA SER A 3 9.45 -3.25 9.60
C SER A 3 8.83 -2.51 10.78
N PHE A 4 9.07 -1.20 10.87
CA PHE A 4 8.40 -0.32 11.84
C PHE A 4 6.88 -0.52 11.86
N TRP A 5 6.26 -0.64 10.67
CA TRP A 5 4.82 -0.83 10.55
C TRP A 5 4.34 -2.19 11.05
N LEU A 6 5.11 -3.26 10.79
CA LEU A 6 4.78 -4.60 11.27
C LEU A 6 4.87 -4.71 12.80
N ASP A 7 5.79 -3.96 13.40
CA ASP A 7 5.97 -3.94 14.86
C ASP A 7 5.01 -2.96 15.56
N SER A 8 4.38 -2.03 14.81
CA SER A 8 3.45 -1.04 15.38
C SER A 8 2.06 -1.59 15.74
N LEU A 9 1.74 -2.83 15.34
CA LEU A 9 0.46 -3.48 15.65
C LEU A 9 0.59 -4.43 16.82
N GLU A 10 -0.02 -4.08 17.95
CA GLU A 10 -0.05 -4.92 19.15
C GLU A 10 -1.02 -6.10 19.02
N ASN A 11 -2.17 -5.90 18.36
CA ASN A 11 -3.22 -6.91 18.22
C ASN A 11 -3.55 -7.13 16.74
N LYS A 12 -2.93 -8.14 16.13
CA LYS A 12 -3.22 -8.53 14.75
C LYS A 12 -4.34 -9.55 14.72
N ASN A 13 -5.39 -9.29 13.97
CA ASN A 13 -6.38 -10.32 13.67
C ASN A 13 -5.71 -11.45 12.90
N LYS A 14 -5.90 -12.68 13.39
CA LYS A 14 -5.43 -13.88 12.71
C LYS A 14 -6.51 -14.35 11.74
N PHE A 15 -6.11 -14.73 10.55
CA PHE A 15 -6.97 -15.32 9.53
C PHE A 15 -6.59 -16.79 9.37
N ASN A 16 -7.60 -17.63 9.13
CA ASN A 16 -7.36 -19.05 8.96
C ASN A 16 -6.75 -19.36 7.59
N LYS A 17 -6.16 -20.52 7.45
CA LYS A 17 -5.80 -21.10 6.17
C LYS A 17 -7.04 -21.65 5.48
N LEU A 18 -7.00 -21.75 4.14
CA LEU A 18 -8.05 -22.42 3.39
C LEU A 18 -8.00 -23.92 3.67
N GLU A 19 -9.12 -24.48 4.20
CA GLU A 19 -9.24 -25.88 4.62
C GLU A 19 -10.41 -26.62 3.95
N LYS A 20 -11.04 -26.00 2.95
CA LYS A 20 -12.13 -26.59 2.17
C LYS A 20 -12.24 -25.91 0.81
N ASP A 21 -12.90 -26.57 -0.12
CA ASP A 21 -13.32 -25.94 -1.38
C ASP A 21 -14.38 -24.88 -1.13
N ILE A 22 -14.29 -23.75 -1.82
CA ILE A 22 -15.19 -22.62 -1.68
C ILE A 22 -15.71 -22.19 -3.05
N SER A 23 -16.96 -21.72 -3.08
CA SER A 23 -17.53 -20.99 -4.21
C SER A 23 -17.88 -19.56 -3.78
N THR A 24 -17.54 -18.58 -4.60
CA THR A 24 -17.72 -17.17 -4.33
C THR A 24 -18.02 -16.39 -5.63
N ASP A 25 -18.41 -15.11 -5.54
CA ASP A 25 -18.54 -14.28 -6.73
C ASP A 25 -17.18 -13.81 -7.25
N VAL A 26 -16.30 -13.37 -6.34
CA VAL A 26 -14.98 -12.83 -6.68
C VAL A 26 -13.89 -13.45 -5.81
N CYS A 27 -12.87 -14.00 -6.44
CA CYS A 27 -11.64 -14.42 -5.78
C CYS A 27 -10.55 -13.38 -6.01
N ILE A 28 -9.94 -12.90 -4.92
CA ILE A 28 -8.85 -11.92 -4.97
C ILE A 28 -7.56 -12.60 -4.50
N VAL A 29 -6.52 -12.56 -5.32
CA VAL A 29 -5.23 -13.18 -5.02
C VAL A 29 -4.24 -12.12 -4.56
N GLY A 30 -3.94 -12.12 -3.26
CA GLY A 30 -3.13 -11.14 -2.56
C GLY A 30 -3.95 -10.23 -1.65
N ALA A 31 -3.62 -10.21 -0.36
CA ALA A 31 -4.24 -9.36 0.65
C ALA A 31 -3.32 -8.19 1.05
N GLY A 32 -2.67 -7.55 0.08
CA GLY A 32 -2.05 -6.25 0.21
C GLY A 32 -3.09 -5.12 0.15
N ILE A 33 -2.65 -3.86 0.23
CA ILE A 33 -3.54 -2.69 0.25
C ILE A 33 -4.50 -2.67 -0.97
N PHE A 34 -4.04 -3.04 -2.16
CA PHE A 34 -4.86 -3.08 -3.37
C PHE A 34 -5.95 -4.16 -3.26
N GLY A 35 -5.58 -5.40 -2.90
CA GLY A 35 -6.55 -6.49 -2.77
C GLY A 35 -7.59 -6.24 -1.69
N LEU A 36 -7.17 -5.70 -0.54
CA LEU A 36 -8.08 -5.33 0.54
C LEU A 36 -9.04 -4.19 0.14
N THR A 37 -8.54 -3.18 -0.59
CA THR A 37 -9.40 -2.09 -1.09
C THR A 37 -10.44 -2.61 -2.10
N CYS A 38 -10.03 -3.50 -3.03
CA CYS A 38 -10.96 -4.16 -3.94
C CYS A 38 -12.01 -4.99 -3.17
N GLY A 39 -11.57 -5.79 -2.19
CA GLY A 39 -12.45 -6.59 -1.34
C GLY A 39 -13.47 -5.73 -0.60
N TYR A 40 -13.04 -4.62 -0.02
CA TYR A 40 -13.90 -3.67 0.66
C TYR A 40 -15.00 -3.11 -0.24
N TYR A 41 -14.64 -2.59 -1.41
CA TYR A 41 -15.64 -2.03 -2.32
C TYR A 41 -16.60 -3.09 -2.86
N LEU A 42 -16.10 -4.28 -3.22
CA LEU A 42 -16.92 -5.35 -3.75
C LEU A 42 -17.92 -5.90 -2.70
N THR A 43 -17.49 -6.07 -1.47
CA THR A 43 -18.41 -6.48 -0.40
C THR A 43 -19.47 -5.41 -0.11
N LYS A 44 -19.11 -4.13 -0.14
CA LYS A 44 -20.09 -3.02 -0.04
C LYS A 44 -21.10 -3.01 -1.19
N GLN A 45 -20.72 -3.51 -2.36
CA GLN A 45 -21.60 -3.65 -3.52
C GLN A 45 -22.41 -4.97 -3.52
N GLY A 46 -22.32 -5.79 -2.49
CA GLY A 46 -23.11 -7.01 -2.33
C GLY A 46 -22.48 -8.26 -2.94
N TYR A 47 -21.25 -8.21 -3.43
CA TYR A 47 -20.54 -9.40 -3.91
C TYR A 47 -19.97 -10.21 -2.73
N ASN A 48 -20.07 -11.54 -2.82
CA ASN A 48 -19.30 -12.43 -1.95
C ASN A 48 -17.88 -12.48 -2.43
N VAL A 49 -16.93 -12.27 -1.54
CA VAL A 49 -15.51 -12.10 -1.87
C VAL A 49 -14.65 -13.02 -1.01
N VAL A 50 -13.72 -13.72 -1.65
CA VAL A 50 -12.66 -14.49 -0.97
C VAL A 50 -11.31 -13.89 -1.33
N LEU A 51 -10.53 -13.50 -0.32
CA LEU A 51 -9.14 -13.08 -0.48
C LEU A 51 -8.20 -14.21 -0.07
N LEU A 52 -7.19 -14.48 -0.89
CA LEU A 52 -6.18 -15.52 -0.66
C LEU A 52 -4.80 -14.85 -0.55
N GLU A 53 -4.14 -15.01 0.60
CA GLU A 53 -2.81 -14.48 0.86
C GLU A 53 -1.82 -15.63 1.15
N LYS A 54 -0.69 -15.62 0.45
CA LYS A 54 0.34 -16.65 0.60
C LYS A 54 1.11 -16.57 1.91
N GLU A 55 1.23 -15.37 2.45
CA GLU A 55 1.94 -15.13 3.69
C GLU A 55 1.03 -15.44 4.90
N LYS A 56 1.62 -15.57 6.08
CA LYS A 56 0.88 -15.83 7.32
C LYS A 56 0.09 -14.63 7.82
N GLU A 57 0.42 -13.43 7.33
CA GLU A 57 -0.21 -12.17 7.70
C GLU A 57 -0.56 -11.37 6.45
N ILE A 58 -1.68 -10.64 6.50
CA ILE A 58 -2.06 -9.71 5.44
C ILE A 58 -1.10 -8.51 5.40
N ALA A 59 -0.96 -7.90 4.24
CA ALA A 59 -0.23 -6.65 4.03
C ALA A 59 1.26 -6.64 4.46
N CYS A 60 1.84 -7.79 4.84
CA CYS A 60 3.18 -7.88 5.44
C CYS A 60 4.34 -7.72 4.45
N LYS A 61 4.09 -7.60 3.15
CA LYS A 61 5.12 -7.36 2.12
C LYS A 61 5.23 -5.87 1.79
N THR A 62 5.00 -5.46 0.57
CA THR A 62 5.19 -4.07 0.10
C THR A 62 4.39 -3.07 0.94
N THR A 63 3.14 -3.38 1.30
CA THR A 63 2.31 -2.51 2.16
C THR A 63 2.96 -2.28 3.52
N GLY A 64 3.49 -3.33 4.16
CA GLY A 64 4.19 -3.23 5.44
C GLY A 64 5.62 -2.69 5.36
N HIS A 65 6.11 -2.28 4.17
CA HIS A 65 7.49 -1.79 3.95
C HIS A 65 7.51 -0.50 3.13
N THR A 66 6.49 0.33 3.24
CA THR A 66 6.36 1.61 2.53
C THR A 66 6.72 2.79 3.44
N THR A 67 7.02 3.95 2.86
CA THR A 67 7.06 5.22 3.59
C THR A 67 5.66 5.74 3.93
N ALA A 68 4.61 5.14 3.38
CA ALA A 68 3.19 5.38 3.67
C ALA A 68 2.75 6.85 3.51
N LYS A 69 3.27 7.51 2.51
CA LYS A 69 2.76 8.80 2.01
C LYS A 69 1.59 8.52 1.06
N ILE A 70 0.54 9.30 1.17
CA ILE A 70 -0.62 9.27 0.29
C ILE A 70 -0.60 10.58 -0.50
N THR A 71 -0.05 10.55 -1.70
CA THR A 71 0.20 11.75 -2.50
C THR A 71 -0.23 11.55 -3.94
N SER A 72 -0.64 12.63 -4.61
CA SER A 72 -0.75 12.69 -6.06
C SER A 72 0.57 13.09 -6.73
N GLN A 73 1.57 13.45 -5.95
CA GLN A 73 2.91 13.81 -6.41
C GLN A 73 3.82 12.59 -6.39
N HIS A 74 4.28 12.18 -7.56
CA HIS A 74 5.18 11.05 -7.74
C HIS A 74 6.47 11.53 -8.42
N ASN A 75 7.32 12.25 -7.64
CA ASN A 75 8.48 12.97 -8.14
C ASN A 75 8.08 14.05 -9.19
N LEU A 76 8.89 14.33 -10.20
CA LEU A 76 8.63 15.27 -11.28
C LEU A 76 8.05 14.49 -12.48
N ILE A 77 6.73 14.24 -12.51
CA ILE A 77 6.10 13.37 -13.52
C ILE A 77 5.13 14.10 -14.45
N TYR A 78 4.53 15.22 -14.03
CA TYR A 78 3.44 15.82 -14.78
C TYR A 78 3.88 16.48 -16.07
N LYS A 79 5.05 17.15 -16.07
CA LYS A 79 5.64 17.67 -17.30
C LYS A 79 5.88 16.54 -18.30
N TYR A 80 6.46 15.44 -17.85
CA TYR A 80 6.67 14.25 -18.69
C TYR A 80 5.35 13.66 -19.21
N LEU A 81 4.31 13.57 -18.38
CA LEU A 81 3.01 13.04 -18.80
C LEU A 81 2.34 13.94 -19.84
N ILE A 82 2.43 15.27 -19.70
CA ILE A 82 1.91 16.21 -20.69
C ILE A 82 2.63 16.02 -22.04
N ASP A 83 3.97 15.97 -22.00
CA ASP A 83 4.78 15.85 -23.21
C ASP A 83 4.59 14.50 -23.92
N SER A 84 4.43 13.41 -23.16
CA SER A 84 4.38 12.06 -23.70
C SER A 84 2.97 11.58 -24.04
N LEU A 85 1.95 11.98 -23.27
CA LEU A 85 0.57 11.46 -23.35
C LEU A 85 -0.46 12.56 -23.59
N GLY A 86 -0.06 13.83 -23.57
CA GLY A 86 -0.91 14.98 -23.70
C GLY A 86 -1.61 15.40 -22.39
N GLU A 87 -2.05 16.65 -22.35
CA GLU A 87 -2.63 17.31 -21.18
C GLU A 87 -3.86 16.56 -20.61
N SER A 88 -4.73 16.04 -21.48
CA SER A 88 -5.94 15.31 -21.06
C SER A 88 -5.62 14.07 -20.21
N MET A 89 -4.60 13.29 -20.61
CA MET A 89 -4.21 12.09 -19.88
C MET A 89 -3.46 12.45 -18.60
N ALA A 90 -2.59 13.46 -18.62
CA ALA A 90 -1.91 13.99 -17.44
C ALA A 90 -2.92 14.48 -16.38
N LYS A 91 -3.96 15.20 -16.83
CA LYS A 91 -5.05 15.66 -15.98
C LYS A 91 -5.83 14.51 -15.35
N LYS A 92 -6.18 13.48 -16.12
CA LYS A 92 -6.83 12.27 -15.60
C LYS A 92 -5.98 11.58 -14.54
N TYR A 93 -4.67 11.47 -14.77
CA TYR A 93 -3.74 10.88 -13.80
C TYR A 93 -3.72 11.68 -12.49
N LEU A 94 -3.59 13.01 -12.56
CA LEU A 94 -3.57 13.90 -11.42
C LEU A 94 -4.85 13.75 -10.57
N TYR A 95 -6.02 13.90 -11.20
CA TYR A 95 -7.28 13.87 -10.46
C TYR A 95 -7.64 12.46 -9.96
N ALA A 96 -7.29 11.40 -10.69
CA ALA A 96 -7.45 10.04 -10.17
C ALA A 96 -6.67 9.80 -8.87
N ASN A 97 -5.47 10.38 -8.74
CA ASN A 97 -4.68 10.29 -7.51
C ASN A 97 -5.23 11.22 -6.42
N GLN A 98 -5.71 12.43 -6.75
CA GLN A 98 -6.38 13.29 -5.78
C GLN A 98 -7.67 12.66 -5.24
N ASP A 99 -8.50 12.11 -6.11
CA ASP A 99 -9.72 11.39 -5.74
C ASP A 99 -9.41 10.17 -4.85
N ALA A 100 -8.28 9.49 -5.10
CA ALA A 100 -7.86 8.38 -4.27
C ALA A 100 -7.51 8.82 -2.84
N ILE A 101 -6.88 10.00 -2.66
CA ILE A 101 -6.60 10.57 -1.33
C ILE A 101 -7.91 10.84 -0.59
N GLU A 102 -8.87 11.47 -1.25
CA GLU A 102 -10.18 11.79 -0.66
C GLU A 102 -10.99 10.51 -0.36
N ASN A 103 -10.96 9.51 -1.23
CA ASN A 103 -11.63 8.23 -1.00
C ASN A 103 -11.02 7.47 0.19
N ILE A 104 -9.70 7.49 0.36
CA ILE A 104 -9.05 6.89 1.54
C ILE A 104 -9.50 7.61 2.81
N ALA A 105 -9.49 8.95 2.81
CA ALA A 105 -9.98 9.75 3.95
C ALA A 105 -11.44 9.43 4.29
N LYS A 106 -12.31 9.35 3.28
CA LYS A 106 -13.72 9.00 3.43
C LYS A 106 -13.91 7.60 4.02
N ILE A 107 -13.18 6.59 3.55
CA ILE A 107 -13.24 5.23 4.12
C ILE A 107 -12.83 5.25 5.59
N ILE A 108 -11.75 5.96 5.93
CA ILE A 108 -11.25 6.08 7.30
C ILE A 108 -12.32 6.67 8.23
N GLU A 109 -12.98 7.75 7.78
CA GLU A 109 -14.04 8.43 8.52
C GLU A 109 -15.29 7.55 8.66
N GLU A 110 -15.81 7.00 7.55
CA GLU A 110 -17.02 6.17 7.53
C GLU A 110 -16.88 4.90 8.36
N GLU A 111 -15.74 4.21 8.24
CA GLU A 111 -15.49 2.93 8.92
C GLU A 111 -14.79 3.12 10.28
N LYS A 112 -14.51 4.36 10.67
CA LYS A 112 -13.83 4.73 11.93
C LYS A 112 -12.53 3.96 12.13
N ILE A 113 -11.70 3.93 11.10
CA ILE A 113 -10.41 3.24 11.13
C ILE A 113 -9.38 4.14 11.82
N ASP A 114 -8.94 3.77 13.01
CA ASP A 114 -7.83 4.45 13.70
C ASP A 114 -6.48 4.01 13.09
N CYS A 115 -5.97 4.82 12.15
CA CYS A 115 -4.75 4.52 11.40
C CYS A 115 -3.76 5.68 11.33
N ASP A 116 -3.77 6.57 12.31
CA ASP A 116 -2.87 7.73 12.37
C ASP A 116 -2.92 8.58 11.07
N PHE A 117 -4.11 8.70 10.48
CA PHE A 117 -4.28 9.49 9.25
C PHE A 117 -4.14 10.98 9.55
N GLU A 118 -3.25 11.64 8.82
CA GLU A 118 -2.99 13.06 8.96
C GLU A 118 -2.85 13.74 7.59
N ARG A 119 -3.44 14.93 7.45
CA ARG A 119 -3.22 15.79 6.27
C ARG A 119 -1.87 16.49 6.39
N GLN A 120 -1.07 16.38 5.35
CA GLN A 120 0.27 16.95 5.28
C GLN A 120 0.55 17.55 3.91
N ASP A 121 1.37 18.58 3.86
CA ASP A 121 1.91 19.08 2.61
C ASP A 121 3.04 18.15 2.11
N SER A 122 3.09 17.92 0.80
CA SER A 122 4.17 17.15 0.16
C SER A 122 5.07 18.05 -0.67
N TYR A 123 6.37 17.80 -0.60
CA TYR A 123 7.39 18.58 -1.29
C TYR A 123 8.32 17.70 -2.11
N VAL A 124 8.56 18.11 -3.37
CA VAL A 124 9.76 17.66 -4.09
C VAL A 124 10.73 18.82 -4.12
N TYR A 125 11.90 18.64 -3.50
CA TYR A 125 12.89 19.69 -3.35
C TYR A 125 14.19 19.37 -4.08
N THR A 126 15.01 20.39 -4.28
CA THR A 126 16.35 20.25 -4.83
C THR A 126 17.38 21.17 -4.15
N ASN A 127 18.62 20.68 -4.10
CA ASN A 127 19.82 21.46 -3.78
C ASN A 127 20.80 21.51 -4.97
N ASN A 128 20.33 21.10 -6.17
CA ASN A 128 21.07 21.14 -7.41
C ASN A 128 20.47 22.19 -8.38
N LEU A 129 21.31 23.07 -8.91
CA LEU A 129 20.89 24.10 -9.86
C LEU A 129 20.34 23.52 -11.16
N ASP A 130 20.85 22.38 -11.61
CA ASP A 130 20.39 21.71 -12.84
C ASP A 130 18.97 21.12 -12.69
N GLU A 131 18.57 20.81 -11.47
CA GLU A 131 17.23 20.29 -11.17
C GLU A 131 16.21 21.41 -10.88
N LEU A 132 16.69 22.61 -10.52
CA LEU A 132 15.81 23.74 -10.12
C LEU A 132 14.83 24.13 -11.24
N GLU A 133 15.31 24.16 -12.48
CA GLU A 133 14.47 24.50 -13.62
C GLU A 133 13.41 23.43 -13.88
N LYS A 134 13.75 22.16 -13.68
CA LYS A 134 12.79 21.05 -13.81
C LYS A 134 11.64 21.17 -12.79
N ILE A 135 11.96 21.57 -11.54
CA ILE A 135 10.94 21.81 -10.50
C ILE A 135 10.02 22.96 -10.89
N LYS A 136 10.54 24.05 -11.48
CA LYS A 136 9.70 25.15 -11.95
C LYS A 136 8.76 24.73 -13.08
N LEU A 137 9.31 24.03 -14.08
CA LEU A 137 8.54 23.49 -15.20
C LEU A 137 7.47 22.50 -14.74
N GLU A 138 7.77 21.68 -13.74
CA GLU A 138 6.78 20.79 -13.13
C GLU A 138 5.67 21.56 -12.43
N ASN A 139 6.01 22.63 -11.69
CA ASN A 139 5.02 23.48 -11.04
C ASN A 139 4.09 24.16 -12.07
N GLU A 140 4.63 24.66 -13.18
CA GLU A 140 3.84 25.21 -14.27
C GLU A 140 2.93 24.14 -14.92
N ALA A 141 3.47 22.96 -15.17
CA ALA A 141 2.74 21.83 -15.71
C ALA A 141 1.55 21.44 -14.82
N VAL A 142 1.78 21.28 -13.52
CA VAL A 142 0.72 20.92 -12.56
C VAL A 142 -0.36 22.01 -12.49
N ASN A 143 0.04 23.28 -12.45
CA ASN A 143 -0.90 24.42 -12.42
C ASN A 143 -1.71 24.50 -13.72
N SER A 144 -1.13 24.19 -14.89
CA SER A 144 -1.87 24.16 -16.17
C SER A 144 -2.96 23.08 -16.17
N LEU A 145 -2.79 21.98 -15.41
CA LEU A 145 -3.79 20.93 -15.24
C LEU A 145 -4.94 21.32 -14.28
N GLY A 146 -4.82 22.50 -13.60
CA GLY A 146 -5.83 23.05 -12.71
C GLY A 146 -5.67 22.65 -11.24
N PHE A 147 -4.50 22.18 -10.81
CA PHE A 147 -4.18 21.91 -9.42
C PHE A 147 -3.21 22.98 -8.88
N GLU A 148 -3.54 23.57 -7.73
CA GLU A 148 -2.74 24.65 -7.13
C GLU A 148 -1.50 24.11 -6.42
N SER A 149 -0.44 23.78 -7.15
CA SER A 149 0.89 23.59 -6.58
C SER A 149 1.62 24.93 -6.43
N LYS A 150 2.64 24.99 -5.58
CA LYS A 150 3.43 26.20 -5.35
C LYS A 150 4.91 25.92 -5.45
N PHE A 151 5.61 26.74 -6.23
CA PHE A 151 7.06 26.80 -6.17
C PHE A 151 7.47 27.62 -4.93
N VAL A 152 8.34 27.06 -4.09
CA VAL A 152 8.84 27.69 -2.86
C VAL A 152 10.36 27.56 -2.77
N THR A 153 11.00 28.53 -2.14
CA THR A 153 12.46 28.56 -1.88
C THR A 153 12.80 28.31 -0.42
N SER A 154 11.79 28.07 0.41
CA SER A 154 11.94 27.70 1.82
C SER A 154 10.96 26.62 2.18
N THR A 155 11.40 25.66 2.98
CA THR A 155 10.61 24.53 3.48
C THR A 155 10.82 24.36 4.99
N PRO A 156 9.98 23.60 5.71
CA PRO A 156 10.23 23.27 7.11
C PRO A 156 11.44 22.35 7.36
N LEU A 157 12.13 21.86 6.32
CA LEU A 157 13.35 21.05 6.49
C LEU A 157 14.41 21.81 7.32
N PRO A 158 15.23 21.11 8.13
CA PRO A 158 16.25 21.73 8.99
C PRO A 158 17.51 22.19 8.21
N PHE A 159 17.41 22.28 6.89
CA PHE A 159 18.44 22.77 5.99
C PHE A 159 17.83 23.54 4.83
N ASP A 160 18.60 24.43 4.24
CA ASP A 160 18.16 25.24 3.10
C ASP A 160 18.02 24.39 1.83
N VAL A 161 17.06 24.78 0.99
CA VAL A 161 16.83 24.21 -0.33
C VAL A 161 16.92 25.31 -1.38
N LEU A 162 17.38 25.00 -2.59
CA LEU A 162 17.36 25.95 -3.71
C LEU A 162 15.94 26.20 -4.20
N GLY A 163 15.11 25.19 -4.14
CA GLY A 163 13.68 25.28 -4.49
C GLY A 163 12.96 23.98 -4.26
N ALA A 164 11.65 24.08 -4.15
CA ALA A 164 10.76 22.95 -4.05
C ALA A 164 9.42 23.22 -4.72
N ILE A 165 8.78 22.19 -5.23
CA ILE A 165 7.36 22.21 -5.55
C ILE A 165 6.59 21.67 -4.35
N LYS A 166 5.60 22.40 -3.90
CA LYS A 166 4.70 22.07 -2.79
C LYS A 166 3.35 21.65 -3.32
N PHE A 167 2.89 20.46 -2.93
CA PHE A 167 1.53 19.95 -3.11
C PHE A 167 0.80 20.07 -1.77
N PRO A 168 -0.20 20.95 -1.64
CA PRO A 168 -0.93 21.09 -0.40
C PRO A 168 -1.92 19.94 -0.19
N ASN A 169 -2.34 19.78 1.08
CA ASN A 169 -3.43 18.88 1.47
C ASN A 169 -3.29 17.42 0.98
N GLN A 170 -2.08 16.93 0.94
CA GLN A 170 -1.81 15.51 0.77
C GLN A 170 -2.05 14.78 2.10
N ALA A 171 -1.64 13.52 2.25
CA ALA A 171 -1.87 12.80 3.50
C ALA A 171 -0.78 11.77 3.80
N GLU A 172 -0.78 11.31 5.05
CA GLU A 172 0.01 10.21 5.53
C GLU A 172 -0.80 9.37 6.53
N PHE A 173 -0.39 8.12 6.75
CA PHE A 173 -1.11 7.21 7.64
C PHE A 173 -0.22 6.05 8.10
N ASN A 174 -0.77 5.18 8.98
CA ASN A 174 -0.22 3.86 9.27
C ASN A 174 -0.84 2.83 8.33
N PRO A 175 -0.09 2.29 7.36
CA PRO A 175 -0.64 1.43 6.32
C PRO A 175 -1.11 0.07 6.85
N MET A 176 -0.52 -0.40 7.96
CA MET A 176 -0.93 -1.66 8.58
C MET A 176 -2.22 -1.51 9.36
N LYS A 177 -2.37 -0.46 10.17
CA LYS A 177 -3.63 -0.17 10.85
C LYS A 177 -4.79 -0.01 9.85
N TYR A 178 -4.55 0.71 8.74
CA TYR A 178 -5.53 0.86 7.67
C TYR A 178 -5.88 -0.48 7.01
N ALA A 179 -4.89 -1.31 6.65
CA ALA A 179 -5.10 -2.62 6.05
C ALA A 179 -5.92 -3.56 6.94
N TYR A 180 -5.62 -3.61 8.25
CA TYR A 180 -6.38 -4.40 9.22
C TYR A 180 -7.78 -3.84 9.46
N GLY A 181 -7.95 -2.52 9.39
CA GLY A 181 -9.26 -1.86 9.40
C GLY A 181 -10.13 -2.30 8.22
N LEU A 182 -9.59 -2.27 6.99
CA LEU A 182 -10.28 -2.78 5.80
C LEU A 182 -10.63 -4.27 5.93
N ALA A 183 -9.69 -5.09 6.40
CA ALA A 183 -9.92 -6.52 6.59
C ALA A 183 -11.06 -6.79 7.58
N LYS A 184 -11.14 -6.02 8.67
CA LYS A 184 -12.26 -6.08 9.62
C LYS A 184 -13.58 -5.71 8.93
N CYS A 185 -13.60 -4.65 8.12
CA CYS A 185 -14.82 -4.26 7.38
C CYS A 185 -15.27 -5.33 6.39
N ILE A 186 -14.34 -6.00 5.70
CA ILE A 186 -14.63 -7.09 4.78
C ILE A 186 -15.27 -8.27 5.53
N THR A 187 -14.64 -8.74 6.62
CA THR A 187 -15.06 -9.97 7.33
C THR A 187 -16.27 -9.78 8.21
N SER A 188 -16.55 -8.58 8.72
CA SER A 188 -17.74 -8.31 9.54
C SER A 188 -19.06 -8.42 8.76
N SER A 189 -18.99 -8.46 7.44
CA SER A 189 -20.15 -8.58 6.57
C SER A 189 -20.75 -9.99 6.55
N GLY A 190 -19.98 -11.02 6.93
CA GLY A 190 -20.42 -12.42 6.91
C GLY A 190 -21.13 -12.92 8.18
N SER A 191 -21.15 -12.14 9.28
CA SER A 191 -21.67 -12.59 10.57
C SER A 191 -23.19 -12.43 10.76
N SER A 192 -23.94 -11.93 9.77
CA SER A 192 -25.37 -11.64 9.94
C SER A 192 -26.35 -12.65 9.34
N VAL A 193 -25.88 -13.81 8.87
CA VAL A 193 -26.79 -14.84 8.33
C VAL A 193 -26.40 -16.23 8.81
N ILE A 194 -26.49 -16.51 10.11
CA ILE A 194 -26.83 -17.84 10.65
C ILE A 194 -27.74 -17.61 11.89
N GLY A 195 -28.95 -17.20 11.64
CA GLY A 195 -30.08 -17.29 12.56
C GLY A 195 -31.05 -18.31 11.98
N GLY A 196 -30.67 -19.58 12.06
CA GLY A 196 -31.59 -20.68 11.75
C GLY A 196 -32.71 -20.73 12.80
N SER A 197 -33.93 -20.74 12.31
CA SER A 197 -35.16 -21.09 13.04
C SER A 197 -34.97 -22.38 13.84
N GLY A 198 -35.22 -22.30 15.14
CA GLY A 198 -35.22 -23.44 16.05
C GLY A 198 -35.90 -23.08 17.37
N ASP A 199 -37.21 -23.22 17.35
CA ASP A 199 -38.17 -23.64 18.39
C ASP A 199 -38.17 -22.97 19.77
N ALA A 200 -39.36 -22.56 20.10
CA ALA A 200 -39.81 -22.06 21.39
C ALA A 200 -39.81 -23.16 22.47
N GLY A 201 -39.18 -22.88 23.61
CA GLY A 201 -39.26 -23.72 24.81
C GLY A 201 -39.12 -22.89 26.06
N SER A 202 -40.19 -22.78 26.75
CA SER A 202 -40.63 -22.04 27.91
C SER A 202 -39.74 -22.01 29.17
N VAL A 203 -39.74 -20.84 29.78
CA VAL A 203 -39.94 -20.50 31.23
C VAL A 203 -39.06 -21.16 32.31
N GLY A 204 -38.44 -20.31 33.12
CA GLY A 204 -37.89 -20.66 34.42
C GLY A 204 -37.21 -19.50 35.11
N SER A 205 -37.96 -18.73 35.87
CA SER A 205 -37.51 -17.70 36.82
C SER A 205 -36.94 -18.34 38.10
N ALA A 206 -35.80 -17.87 38.62
CA ALA A 206 -35.53 -17.82 40.07
C ALA A 206 -34.30 -16.95 40.37
N SER A 207 -34.53 -15.90 41.03
CA SER A 207 -33.99 -15.19 42.19
C SER A 207 -32.57 -15.45 42.69
N ALA A 208 -31.99 -14.31 42.98
CA ALA A 208 -30.82 -13.92 43.80
C ALA A 208 -30.53 -14.80 45.03
N GLU A 209 -29.24 -14.83 45.42
CA GLU A 209 -28.79 -14.45 46.77
C GLU A 209 -27.28 -14.39 46.88
N ASP A 210 -26.88 -13.49 47.76
CA ASP A 210 -25.56 -13.05 48.21
C ASP A 210 -24.63 -14.12 48.76
N GLY A 211 -23.34 -13.86 48.79
CA GLY A 211 -22.36 -14.60 49.58
C GLY A 211 -20.96 -14.00 49.51
N ILE A 212 -20.69 -13.02 50.37
CA ILE A 212 -19.36 -12.51 50.80
C ILE A 212 -18.66 -13.57 51.65
N VAL A 213 -17.32 -13.67 51.61
CA VAL A 213 -16.34 -13.77 52.71
C VAL A 213 -14.99 -14.23 52.18
N GLU A 214 -14.01 -13.36 52.18
CA GLU A 214 -12.78 -13.15 53.00
C GLU A 214 -11.71 -14.25 53.02
N ASN A 215 -10.51 -13.75 52.73
CA ASN A 215 -9.22 -13.85 53.44
C ASN A 215 -8.54 -15.21 53.64
N SER A 216 -7.30 -15.28 53.20
CA SER A 216 -6.08 -15.15 54.05
C SER A 216 -4.85 -15.71 53.39
N THR A 217 -3.86 -14.86 53.24
CA THR A 217 -2.49 -14.89 53.84
C THR A 217 -1.62 -16.12 53.65
N GLY A 218 -0.43 -15.86 53.09
CA GLY A 218 0.77 -16.27 53.79
C GLY A 218 1.85 -17.03 53.03
N GLY A 219 3.06 -16.48 53.05
CA GLY A 219 4.32 -17.21 53.05
C GLY A 219 5.12 -17.14 51.76
N ASP A 220 5.99 -16.35 51.61
CA ASP A 220 7.37 -16.01 52.06
C ASP A 220 8.44 -17.08 51.73
N SER A 221 9.58 -16.51 51.37
CA SER A 221 10.94 -17.06 51.29
C SER A 221 11.33 -17.74 49.99
N SER A 222 12.36 -17.35 49.31
CA SER A 222 13.67 -16.73 49.50
C SER A 222 14.69 -17.37 48.53
N VAL A 223 15.47 -16.49 47.93
CA VAL A 223 16.90 -16.56 47.67
C VAL A 223 17.50 -17.67 46.78
N GLY A 224 18.21 -17.22 45.75
CA GLY A 224 19.20 -18.02 45.04
C GLY A 224 19.92 -17.21 43.96
N ALA A 225 20.91 -16.45 44.37
CA ALA A 225 21.89 -15.80 43.50
C ALA A 225 22.84 -16.81 42.86
N GLY A 226 23.20 -16.61 41.60
CA GLY A 226 24.27 -17.36 40.95
C GLY A 226 24.81 -16.62 39.75
N SER A 227 25.95 -16.01 39.93
CA SER A 227 26.72 -15.20 39.01
C SER A 227 27.55 -16.02 38.02
N THR A 228 27.93 -15.32 36.93
CA THR A 228 29.15 -15.44 36.12
C THR A 228 29.20 -16.48 35.00
N LYS A 229 29.38 -16.07 33.75
CA LYS A 229 30.71 -15.88 33.11
C LYS A 229 30.61 -15.39 31.67
N ASP A 230 31.52 -14.49 31.36
CA ASP A 230 31.99 -14.01 30.07
C ASP A 230 32.21 -15.11 29.04
N GLY A 231 31.95 -14.74 27.78
CA GLY A 231 32.32 -15.50 26.57
C GLY A 231 32.31 -14.60 25.34
N SER A 232 33.37 -13.79 25.22
CA SER A 232 33.72 -13.09 23.98
C SER A 232 34.17 -14.10 22.94
N VAL A 233 33.60 -14.06 21.75
CA VAL A 233 34.19 -14.68 20.55
C VAL A 233 34.15 -13.65 19.40
N GLY A 234 35.37 -13.38 18.94
CA GLY A 234 35.68 -12.40 17.90
C GLY A 234 35.13 -12.76 16.52
N ALA A 235 34.86 -11.72 15.78
CA ALA A 235 34.55 -11.77 14.36
C ALA A 235 35.84 -11.61 13.59
N ASP A 236 36.22 -12.63 12.82
CA ASP A 236 37.27 -12.54 11.83
C ASP A 236 36.71 -11.90 10.56
N ILE A 237 37.35 -10.79 10.20
CA ILE A 237 37.20 -10.12 8.91
C ILE A 237 38.17 -10.82 7.96
N VAL A 238 37.67 -11.35 6.86
CA VAL A 238 38.47 -11.78 5.72
C VAL A 238 38.35 -10.73 4.63
N GLU A 239 39.35 -9.92 4.50
CA GLU A 239 39.64 -9.11 3.31
C GLU A 239 40.21 -10.01 2.22
N ASN A 240 39.70 -9.90 1.04
CA ASN A 240 40.35 -10.40 -0.15
C ASN A 240 40.52 -9.27 -1.17
N ASP A 241 41.73 -8.73 -1.17
CA ASP A 241 42.29 -7.95 -2.24
C ASP A 241 42.61 -8.86 -3.44
N SER A 242 42.23 -8.45 -4.63
CA SER A 242 43.04 -8.70 -5.80
C SER A 242 42.80 -7.65 -6.88
N SER A 243 43.78 -6.75 -6.92
CA SER A 243 44.17 -5.90 -8.03
C SER A 243 44.53 -6.73 -9.27
N ASN A 244 44.09 -6.33 -10.45
CA ASN A 244 45.03 -6.03 -11.53
C ASN A 244 44.36 -5.27 -12.68
N ALA A 245 45.13 -4.29 -13.09
CA ALA A 245 44.94 -3.38 -14.19
C ALA A 245 45.17 -4.03 -15.57
N SER A 246 44.50 -3.52 -16.59
CA SER A 246 45.21 -3.10 -17.82
C SER A 246 44.28 -2.29 -18.71
N SER A 247 44.78 -1.15 -19.05
CA SER A 247 44.43 -0.20 -20.10
C SER A 247 44.32 -0.84 -21.48
N GLU A 248 43.41 -0.34 -22.32
CA GLU A 248 43.75 0.06 -23.71
C GLU A 248 42.63 0.86 -24.36
N GLU A 249 43.04 1.76 -25.21
CA GLU A 249 42.38 2.89 -25.84
C GLU A 249 41.44 2.54 -27.01
N SER A 250 40.53 3.50 -27.24
CA SER A 250 40.07 4.07 -28.53
C SER A 250 39.50 3.15 -29.61
N ASN A 251 38.25 3.46 -30.04
CA ASN A 251 38.02 4.09 -31.35
C ASN A 251 36.56 4.47 -31.57
N ASN A 252 36.39 5.68 -32.06
CA ASN A 252 35.20 6.19 -32.73
C ASN A 252 34.79 5.30 -33.89
N ASP A 253 33.49 5.00 -34.01
CA ASP A 253 32.86 4.92 -35.33
C ASP A 253 31.36 5.22 -35.24
N SER A 254 31.02 6.33 -35.83
CA SER A 254 29.69 6.81 -36.17
C SER A 254 29.16 6.07 -37.38
N HIS A 255 27.98 5.37 -37.23
CA HIS A 255 27.17 5.06 -38.38
C HIS A 255 25.68 5.30 -38.08
N PRO A 256 24.94 5.94 -39.01
CA PRO A 256 23.54 6.26 -38.85
C PRO A 256 22.67 5.07 -39.22
N PHE A 257 21.79 4.66 -38.32
CA PHE A 257 20.73 3.71 -38.64
C PHE A 257 19.53 4.43 -39.27
N SER A 258 19.35 4.17 -40.54
CA SER A 258 18.19 4.50 -41.34
C SER A 258 16.97 3.71 -40.84
N SER A 259 15.93 4.44 -40.50
CA SER A 259 14.60 3.91 -40.16
C SER A 259 13.86 3.47 -41.42
N ASN A 260 13.56 2.19 -41.52
CA ASN A 260 12.45 1.66 -42.28
C ASN A 260 11.82 0.52 -41.48
N SER A 261 10.76 0.81 -40.77
CA SER A 261 9.83 -0.19 -40.23
C SER A 261 8.42 0.23 -40.58
N THR A 262 7.84 -0.48 -41.53
CA THR A 262 6.39 -0.52 -41.83
C THR A 262 5.66 -1.06 -40.61
N GLU A 263 4.89 -0.20 -39.96
CA GLU A 263 3.95 -0.57 -38.90
C GLU A 263 2.69 -1.22 -39.50
N PRO A 264 2.14 -2.27 -38.86
CA PRO A 264 0.77 -2.67 -39.15
C PRO A 264 -0.16 -1.78 -38.31
N ASN A 265 -0.97 -1.00 -39.01
CA ASN A 265 -2.10 -0.24 -38.51
C ASN A 265 -3.09 -1.17 -37.79
N ASN A 266 -3.10 -1.16 -36.46
CA ASN A 266 -4.25 -1.55 -35.65
C ASN A 266 -4.75 -0.30 -34.90
N SER A 267 -5.62 0.45 -35.62
CA SER A 267 -6.37 1.55 -35.07
C SER A 267 -7.46 1.03 -34.12
N PHE A 268 -7.20 1.01 -32.83
CA PHE A 268 -8.26 0.98 -31.82
C PHE A 268 -8.82 2.40 -31.70
N SER A 269 -9.91 2.63 -32.39
CA SER A 269 -10.68 3.87 -32.33
C SER A 269 -11.49 3.89 -31.02
N ILE A 270 -11.00 4.59 -29.99
CA ILE A 270 -11.82 4.97 -28.85
C ILE A 270 -12.49 6.30 -29.18
N ASN A 271 -13.69 6.25 -29.71
CA ASN A 271 -14.57 7.43 -29.81
C ASN A 271 -15.08 7.78 -28.39
N SER A 272 -14.48 8.75 -27.73
CA SER A 272 -15.07 9.43 -26.59
C SER A 272 -14.92 10.94 -26.74
N THR A 273 -15.83 11.55 -27.51
CA THR A 273 -16.10 12.98 -27.45
C THR A 273 -17.30 13.19 -26.51
N GLY A 274 -17.04 13.38 -25.22
CA GLY A 274 -18.00 13.85 -24.24
C GLY A 274 -17.31 14.74 -23.22
N PRO A 275 -17.96 15.83 -22.75
CA PRO A 275 -17.33 16.75 -21.81
C PRO A 275 -17.06 16.07 -20.47
N ILE A 276 -15.92 16.41 -19.88
CA ILE A 276 -15.33 15.85 -18.65
C ILE A 276 -16.26 15.96 -17.43
N ASN A 277 -17.28 16.83 -17.47
CA ASN A 277 -18.27 17.00 -16.40
C ASN A 277 -19.25 15.83 -16.23
N SER A 278 -19.25 14.82 -17.11
CA SER A 278 -20.13 13.66 -16.97
C SER A 278 -19.56 12.52 -16.12
N PHE A 279 -18.28 12.57 -15.76
CA PHE A 279 -17.65 11.50 -14.98
C PHE A 279 -17.85 11.61 -13.48
N THR A 280 -17.99 12.84 -12.95
CA THR A 280 -18.26 13.07 -11.51
C THR A 280 -19.73 12.82 -11.15
N GLU A 281 -20.67 13.11 -12.08
CA GLU A 281 -22.09 12.87 -11.82
C GLU A 281 -22.54 11.42 -12.07
N SER A 282 -21.83 10.65 -12.91
CA SER A 282 -22.22 9.25 -13.18
C SER A 282 -21.64 8.27 -12.15
N SER A 283 -20.50 8.56 -11.51
CA SER A 283 -19.94 7.73 -10.45
C SER A 283 -20.74 7.83 -9.15
N ASP A 284 -21.21 9.03 -8.79
CA ASP A 284 -21.99 9.22 -7.57
C ASP A 284 -23.44 8.68 -7.66
N LYS A 285 -24.05 8.68 -8.85
CA LYS A 285 -25.41 8.16 -9.01
C LYS A 285 -25.50 6.64 -9.06
N ASN A 286 -24.44 5.94 -9.50
CA ASN A 286 -24.43 4.48 -9.54
C ASN A 286 -23.91 3.82 -8.23
N ILE A 287 -23.11 4.49 -7.44
CA ILE A 287 -22.60 3.95 -6.16
C ILE A 287 -23.71 3.96 -5.08
N ASN A 288 -24.66 4.90 -5.15
CA ASN A 288 -25.73 5.04 -4.17
C ASN A 288 -27.01 4.24 -4.46
N SER A 289 -27.12 3.52 -5.58
CA SER A 289 -28.35 2.80 -5.96
C SER A 289 -28.37 1.33 -5.52
N PHE A 290 -27.27 0.75 -5.09
CA PHE A 290 -27.24 -0.61 -4.54
C PHE A 290 -27.53 -0.60 -3.03
N LYS A 291 -28.80 -0.44 -2.64
CA LYS A 291 -29.31 -0.79 -1.31
C LYS A 291 -29.58 -2.30 -1.22
N GLY A 292 -28.64 -3.12 -1.69
CA GLY A 292 -28.65 -4.57 -1.44
C GLY A 292 -27.98 -4.88 -0.09
N ALA A 293 -28.24 -6.05 0.45
CA ALA A 293 -27.49 -6.57 1.59
C ALA A 293 -26.00 -6.60 1.26
N LYS A 294 -25.17 -6.22 2.22
CA LYS A 294 -23.72 -6.29 2.09
C LYS A 294 -23.29 -7.74 1.82
N GLY A 295 -22.40 -7.97 0.84
CA GLY A 295 -21.89 -9.31 0.54
C GLY A 295 -20.99 -9.84 1.65
N ALA A 296 -20.85 -11.17 1.73
CA ALA A 296 -19.92 -11.82 2.65
C ALA A 296 -18.48 -11.71 2.15
N GLY A 297 -17.55 -11.43 3.07
CA GLY A 297 -16.13 -11.40 2.77
C GLY A 297 -15.33 -12.35 3.66
N GLU A 298 -14.46 -13.16 3.07
CA GLU A 298 -13.59 -14.08 3.77
C GLU A 298 -12.14 -13.85 3.37
N ILE A 299 -11.22 -13.95 4.32
CA ILE A 299 -9.77 -13.79 4.09
C ILE A 299 -9.06 -15.04 4.60
N TYR A 300 -8.24 -15.63 3.75
CA TYR A 300 -7.41 -16.77 4.07
C TYR A 300 -5.94 -16.43 3.90
N THR A 301 -5.14 -16.64 4.94
CA THR A 301 -3.68 -16.48 4.94
C THR A 301 -2.98 -17.83 4.89
N ASP A 302 -1.65 -17.88 4.76
CA ASP A 302 -0.87 -19.11 4.55
C ASP A 302 -1.45 -19.97 3.43
N THR A 303 -2.03 -19.33 2.40
CA THR A 303 -2.75 -19.96 1.29
C THR A 303 -2.17 -19.51 -0.04
N LEU A 304 -1.23 -20.29 -0.56
CA LEU A 304 -0.56 -20.01 -1.83
C LEU A 304 -1.42 -20.46 -3.01
N VAL A 305 -1.78 -19.55 -3.87
CA VAL A 305 -2.38 -19.83 -5.17
C VAL A 305 -1.30 -20.34 -6.13
N GLN A 306 -1.49 -21.54 -6.68
CA GLN A 306 -0.55 -22.16 -7.59
C GLN A 306 -0.94 -22.00 -9.05
N ASN A 307 -2.25 -22.01 -9.35
CA ASN A 307 -2.75 -21.92 -10.72
C ASN A 307 -4.16 -21.34 -10.77
N ILE A 308 -4.51 -20.74 -11.89
CA ILE A 308 -5.87 -20.28 -12.20
C ILE A 308 -6.23 -20.76 -13.61
N LYS A 309 -7.37 -21.42 -13.73
CA LYS A 309 -7.93 -21.87 -15.00
C LYS A 309 -9.35 -21.33 -15.16
N LYS A 310 -9.77 -21.15 -16.40
CA LYS A 310 -11.17 -20.86 -16.71
C LYS A 310 -11.81 -22.11 -17.30
N GLU A 311 -12.87 -22.61 -16.67
CA GLU A 311 -13.64 -23.78 -17.10
C GLU A 311 -15.13 -23.47 -16.97
N ASN A 312 -15.94 -23.80 -17.97
CA ASN A 312 -17.40 -23.61 -17.94
C ASN A 312 -17.87 -22.23 -17.47
N ASN A 313 -17.17 -21.18 -17.92
CA ASN A 313 -17.43 -19.78 -17.59
C ASN A 313 -17.15 -19.37 -16.11
N GLU A 314 -16.51 -20.23 -15.34
CA GLU A 314 -16.01 -19.98 -13.98
C GLU A 314 -14.49 -20.04 -13.95
N PHE A 315 -13.89 -19.36 -13.00
CA PHE A 315 -12.47 -19.47 -12.66
C PHE A 315 -12.28 -20.47 -11.53
N ILE A 316 -11.33 -21.38 -11.72
CA ILE A 316 -10.89 -22.34 -10.72
C ILE A 316 -9.50 -21.89 -10.26
N THR A 317 -9.44 -21.31 -9.06
CA THR A 317 -8.22 -20.90 -8.41
C THR A 317 -7.73 -22.03 -7.52
N SER A 318 -6.63 -22.68 -7.93
CA SER A 318 -6.07 -23.84 -7.25
C SER A 318 -5.03 -23.42 -6.21
N CYS A 319 -5.24 -23.84 -4.98
CA CYS A 319 -4.27 -23.82 -3.89
C CYS A 319 -3.67 -25.24 -3.75
N LYS A 320 -2.85 -25.48 -2.72
CA LYS A 320 -2.18 -26.78 -2.55
C LYS A 320 -3.17 -27.95 -2.50
N ASP A 321 -4.17 -27.85 -1.63
CA ASP A 321 -5.07 -28.96 -1.30
C ASP A 321 -6.53 -28.65 -1.65
N TYR A 322 -6.88 -27.40 -1.93
CA TYR A 322 -8.23 -26.92 -2.12
C TYR A 322 -8.36 -25.98 -3.31
N VAL A 323 -9.58 -25.73 -3.75
CA VAL A 323 -9.90 -24.82 -4.84
C VAL A 323 -10.92 -23.76 -4.44
N VAL A 324 -10.78 -22.58 -5.03
CA VAL A 324 -11.81 -21.54 -4.97
C VAL A 324 -12.40 -21.39 -6.37
N ARG A 325 -13.73 -21.61 -6.50
CA ARG A 325 -14.50 -21.37 -7.72
C ARG A 325 -15.10 -19.97 -7.66
N SER A 326 -14.96 -19.19 -8.74
CA SER A 326 -15.48 -17.85 -8.77
C SER A 326 -15.86 -17.40 -10.18
N LYS A 327 -16.78 -16.43 -10.26
CA LYS A 327 -17.17 -15.78 -11.54
C LYS A 327 -16.06 -14.84 -12.04
N TYR A 328 -15.37 -14.20 -11.12
CA TYR A 328 -14.30 -13.24 -11.40
C TYR A 328 -13.07 -13.52 -10.54
N VAL A 329 -11.90 -13.19 -11.08
CA VAL A 329 -10.62 -13.25 -10.35
C VAL A 329 -9.90 -11.91 -10.49
N ILE A 330 -9.41 -11.38 -9.36
CA ILE A 330 -8.56 -10.21 -9.32
C ILE A 330 -7.16 -10.66 -8.89
N LEU A 331 -6.16 -10.39 -9.73
CA LEU A 331 -4.76 -10.63 -9.40
C LEU A 331 -4.19 -9.37 -8.73
N ALA A 332 -4.11 -9.40 -7.40
CA ALA A 332 -3.57 -8.34 -6.56
C ALA A 332 -2.15 -8.68 -6.04
N SER A 333 -1.48 -9.64 -6.68
CA SER A 333 -0.10 -10.01 -6.36
C SER A 333 0.86 -8.93 -6.83
N HIS A 334 1.86 -8.63 -6.03
CA HIS A 334 2.86 -7.60 -6.34
C HIS A 334 3.61 -7.87 -7.65
N TYR A 335 3.86 -9.13 -7.96
CA TYR A 335 4.48 -9.58 -9.20
C TYR A 335 3.58 -10.63 -9.87
N PRO A 336 3.35 -10.54 -11.19
CA PRO A 336 2.54 -11.52 -11.89
C PRO A 336 3.20 -12.91 -11.85
N PHE A 337 2.46 -13.91 -11.38
CA PHE A 337 2.91 -15.31 -11.35
C PHE A 337 2.19 -16.16 -12.40
N ILE A 338 1.11 -15.63 -13.00
CA ILE A 338 0.40 -16.21 -14.14
C ILE A 338 0.64 -15.28 -15.32
N ASP A 339 1.54 -15.69 -16.20
CA ASP A 339 2.04 -14.81 -17.26
C ASP A 339 1.96 -15.44 -18.65
N ARG A 340 0.99 -16.29 -18.89
CA ARG A 340 0.92 -17.03 -20.14
C ARG A 340 0.54 -16.21 -21.37
N LEU A 341 -0.08 -15.01 -21.18
CA LEU A 341 -0.63 -14.22 -22.29
C LEU A 341 -0.08 -12.80 -22.42
N GLY A 342 0.67 -12.31 -21.45
CA GLY A 342 1.09 -10.89 -21.41
C GLY A 342 2.59 -10.65 -21.36
N TYR A 343 3.38 -11.66 -21.06
CA TYR A 343 4.83 -11.55 -20.85
C TYR A 343 5.20 -10.35 -19.95
N TYR A 344 4.38 -10.10 -18.91
CA TYR A 344 4.56 -8.96 -18.01
C TYR A 344 5.92 -8.97 -17.32
N PHE A 345 6.51 -10.15 -17.06
CA PHE A 345 7.85 -10.29 -16.51
C PHE A 345 8.95 -9.63 -17.37
N LEU A 346 8.73 -9.50 -18.69
CA LEU A 346 9.64 -8.79 -19.59
C LEU A 346 9.49 -7.26 -19.49
N LYS A 347 8.38 -6.78 -18.95
CA LYS A 347 8.04 -5.35 -18.84
C LYS A 347 8.18 -4.79 -17.42
N MET A 348 8.48 -5.66 -16.46
CA MET A 348 8.58 -5.29 -15.04
C MET A 348 9.93 -5.73 -14.48
N TYR A 349 10.56 -4.84 -13.75
CA TYR A 349 11.74 -5.16 -12.95
C TYR A 349 11.47 -4.75 -11.50
N GLN A 350 12.12 -5.44 -10.57
CA GLN A 350 12.01 -5.12 -9.15
C GLN A 350 13.20 -4.26 -8.74
N SER A 351 12.92 -3.16 -8.08
CA SER A 351 13.94 -2.38 -7.40
C SER A 351 13.70 -2.42 -5.89
N THR A 352 14.78 -2.30 -5.12
CA THR A 352 14.71 -2.33 -3.66
C THR A 352 14.98 -0.94 -3.11
N SER A 353 14.05 -0.45 -2.29
CA SER A 353 14.23 0.75 -1.48
C SER A 353 14.46 0.37 -0.03
N TYR A 354 15.28 1.14 0.66
CA TYR A 354 15.55 0.96 2.08
C TYR A 354 14.93 2.09 2.87
N VAL A 355 14.31 1.76 4.00
CA VAL A 355 13.71 2.74 4.91
C VAL A 355 14.22 2.44 6.31
N ILE A 356 14.69 3.47 7.00
CA ILE A 356 15.06 3.41 8.42
C ILE A 356 14.20 4.38 9.22
N ALA A 357 13.91 4.03 10.47
CA ALA A 357 13.27 4.91 11.43
C ALA A 357 14.33 5.39 12.45
N VAL A 358 14.43 6.69 12.63
CA VAL A 358 15.49 7.32 13.44
C VAL A 358 14.85 8.25 14.46
N ASP A 359 15.24 8.13 15.74
CA ASP A 359 14.91 9.09 16.79
C ASP A 359 15.88 10.27 16.68
N ILE A 360 15.37 11.45 16.33
CA ILE A 360 16.17 12.69 16.24
C ILE A 360 15.85 13.68 17.36
N GLY A 361 15.19 13.22 18.43
CA GLY A 361 14.76 14.04 19.56
C GLY A 361 13.74 15.10 19.16
N ASP A 362 13.86 16.30 19.71
CA ASP A 362 12.89 17.40 19.56
C ASP A 362 13.00 18.15 18.21
N LYS A 363 13.79 17.67 17.26
CA LYS A 363 14.03 18.31 15.95
C LYS A 363 13.00 17.92 14.89
N ALA A 364 11.74 17.77 15.27
CA ALA A 364 10.69 17.45 14.32
C ALA A 364 10.38 18.66 13.41
N PHE A 365 10.04 18.35 12.16
CA PHE A 365 9.53 19.31 11.16
C PHE A 365 8.29 18.71 10.49
N ASP A 366 7.41 19.57 9.98
CA ASP A 366 6.17 19.13 9.35
C ASP A 366 6.35 18.93 7.84
N GLY A 367 5.50 18.08 7.26
CA GLY A 367 5.47 17.78 5.83
C GLY A 367 6.17 16.48 5.42
N MET A 368 5.94 16.12 4.18
CA MET A 368 6.50 14.95 3.52
C MET A 368 7.45 15.39 2.41
N TYR A 369 8.64 14.83 2.35
CA TYR A 369 9.68 15.29 1.45
C TYR A 369 10.25 14.18 0.59
N ILE A 370 10.65 14.55 -0.62
CA ILE A 370 11.47 13.75 -1.52
C ILE A 370 12.39 14.69 -2.31
N ASN A 371 13.68 14.34 -2.50
CA ASN A 371 14.53 15.12 -3.38
C ASN A 371 14.36 14.68 -4.84
N SER A 372 14.63 15.58 -5.78
CA SER A 372 14.57 15.28 -7.22
C SER A 372 15.82 14.57 -7.74
N GLU A 373 16.94 14.68 -7.02
CA GLU A 373 18.22 14.11 -7.42
C GLU A 373 18.33 12.60 -7.18
N GLN A 374 19.32 12.00 -7.80
CA GLN A 374 19.78 10.64 -7.51
C GLN A 374 21.04 10.67 -6.62
N PRO A 375 21.11 9.84 -5.56
CA PRO A 375 20.07 8.93 -5.08
C PRO A 375 18.89 9.65 -4.45
N THR A 376 17.69 9.14 -4.70
CA THR A 376 16.49 9.74 -4.16
C THR A 376 16.33 9.44 -2.66
N PHE A 377 16.19 10.48 -1.85
CA PHE A 377 15.87 10.41 -0.44
C PHE A 377 14.44 10.89 -0.15
N SER A 378 13.82 10.27 0.82
CA SER A 378 12.45 10.54 1.21
C SER A 378 12.37 10.68 2.73
N TYR A 379 11.68 11.72 3.22
CA TYR A 379 11.56 12.03 4.64
C TYR A 379 10.09 12.22 5.04
N ARG A 380 9.72 11.69 6.18
CA ARG A 380 8.49 12.03 6.92
C ARG A 380 8.61 11.60 8.37
N PHE A 381 7.78 12.17 9.24
CA PHE A 381 7.68 11.72 10.62
C PHE A 381 6.58 10.68 10.80
N VAL A 382 6.72 9.86 11.84
CA VAL A 382 5.70 8.92 12.32
C VAL A 382 5.68 8.94 13.84
N ASN A 383 4.53 8.64 14.41
CA ASN A 383 4.41 8.47 15.85
C ASN A 383 4.85 7.06 16.24
N GLY A 384 5.87 6.95 17.08
CA GLY A 384 6.31 5.69 17.68
C GLY A 384 5.40 5.25 18.83
N SER A 385 5.46 3.96 19.17
CA SER A 385 4.65 3.36 20.26
C SER A 385 4.89 3.98 21.65
N ASN A 386 6.02 4.64 21.85
CA ASN A 386 6.39 5.32 23.09
C ASN A 386 6.03 6.82 23.13
N GLY A 387 5.20 7.29 22.18
CA GLY A 387 4.83 8.71 22.03
C GLY A 387 5.92 9.61 21.44
N LYS A 388 7.08 9.05 21.05
CA LYS A 388 8.13 9.80 20.36
C LYS A 388 7.86 9.88 18.87
N ARG A 389 8.18 11.01 18.25
CA ARG A 389 8.19 11.15 16.80
C ARG A 389 9.50 10.58 16.25
N LEU A 390 9.39 9.66 15.29
CA LEU A 390 10.52 9.07 14.58
C LEU A 390 10.55 9.59 13.15
N LEU A 391 11.76 9.90 12.66
CA LEU A 391 11.97 10.26 11.27
C LEU A 391 12.12 8.99 10.43
N LEU A 392 11.22 8.76 9.48
CA LEU A 392 11.41 7.76 8.43
C LEU A 392 12.27 8.36 7.33
N VAL A 393 13.41 7.73 7.07
CA VAL A 393 14.32 8.07 5.98
C VAL A 393 14.31 6.93 4.98
N GLY A 394 13.79 7.20 3.79
CA GLY A 394 13.79 6.27 2.66
C GLY A 394 14.90 6.61 1.67
N ARG A 395 15.56 5.60 1.10
CA ARG A 395 16.48 5.74 -0.02
C ARG A 395 16.09 4.77 -1.13
N CYS A 396 15.80 5.31 -2.31
CA CYS A 396 15.62 4.51 -3.52
C CYS A 396 16.97 4.25 -4.17
N ARG A 397 17.22 3.00 -4.57
CA ARG A 397 18.33 2.66 -5.47
C ARG A 397 17.76 2.71 -6.89
N SER A 398 18.33 3.55 -7.73
CA SER A 398 18.08 3.56 -9.19
C SER A 398 18.70 2.31 -9.81
#